data_028c362d6c0955e2061126d405e309e8
#
_entry.id   028c362d6c0955e2061126d405e309e8
#
_cell.length_a   1.000
_cell.length_b   1.000
_cell.length_c   1.000
_cell.angle_alpha   90.00
_cell.angle_beta   90.00
_cell.angle_gamma   90.00
#
_symmetry.space_group_name_H-M   'P 1'
#
loop_
_entity.id
_entity.type
_entity.pdbx_description
1 polymer ?
#
loop_
_entity_poly.entity_id
_entity_poly.type
_entity_poly.pdbx_seq_one_letter_code
_entity_poly.pdbx_strand_id
1 'polypeptide(L)'
;MDTLVRSSSATADAQQELAKWQADRAYWAETLPVMELLSEFLILTPVLQEQIATASTDGWHLYFCPCYSASLSDESRRFLHAHLIWHCVAGHLTAPLVANRHRWHLACDHEVNALLLALGLPLPLNALLFPVCVGRGALEVYRWLEGHPNTSIEMPLDIHPAALWGHLPHATPNQRMTGLWRRRAHLIAREPDALPERVAKFCEAR
;
A
#
# COMPACT_ATOMS: atom_id res chain seq x y z
N MET A 1 35.19 -12.15 12.59
CA MET A 1 35.19 -10.70 12.47
C MET A 1 34.19 -10.21 11.41
N ASP A 2 33.99 -10.94 10.32
CA ASP A 2 33.07 -10.57 9.22
C ASP A 2 31.58 -10.48 9.57
N THR A 3 31.08 -11.30 10.49
CA THR A 3 29.65 -11.36 10.81
C THR A 3 29.18 -10.11 11.60
N LEU A 4 30.02 -9.59 12.48
CA LEU A 4 29.71 -8.36 13.26
C LEU A 4 29.74 -7.09 12.36
N VAL A 5 30.63 -7.03 11.40
CA VAL A 5 30.73 -5.91 10.45
C VAL A 5 29.53 -5.90 9.51
N ARG A 6 29.10 -7.06 8.99
CA ARG A 6 27.90 -7.19 8.14
C ARG A 6 26.60 -6.83 8.88
N SER A 7 26.48 -7.23 10.14
CA SER A 7 25.32 -6.88 10.97
C SER A 7 25.24 -5.35 11.23
N SER A 8 26.36 -4.68 11.46
CA SER A 8 26.42 -3.24 11.67
C SER A 8 26.07 -2.45 10.41
N SER A 9 26.55 -2.90 9.22
CA SER A 9 26.22 -2.29 7.93
C SER A 9 24.71 -2.41 7.62
N ALA A 10 24.15 -3.61 7.74
CA ALA A 10 22.74 -3.85 7.47
C ALA A 10 21.81 -3.02 8.38
N THR A 11 22.22 -2.78 9.64
CA THR A 11 21.48 -1.91 10.57
C THR A 11 21.56 -0.44 10.17
N ALA A 12 22.72 0.03 9.71
CA ALA A 12 22.91 1.40 9.24
C ALA A 12 22.08 1.67 7.98
N ASP A 13 22.09 0.73 7.03
CA ASP A 13 21.31 0.81 5.79
C ASP A 13 19.80 0.85 6.10
N ALA A 14 19.32 0.04 7.04
CA ALA A 14 17.93 0.04 7.46
C ALA A 14 17.52 1.37 8.11
N GLN A 15 18.38 1.98 8.92
CA GLN A 15 18.14 3.29 9.54
C GLN A 15 18.11 4.42 8.50
N GLN A 16 19.01 4.38 7.52
CA GLN A 16 19.02 5.34 6.43
C GLN A 16 17.74 5.27 5.59
N GLU A 17 17.31 4.06 5.23
CA GLU A 17 16.06 3.89 4.48
C GLU A 17 14.84 4.30 5.31
N LEU A 18 14.78 3.96 6.60
CA LEU A 18 13.71 4.40 7.50
C LEU A 18 13.59 5.93 7.52
N ALA A 19 14.71 6.65 7.55
CA ALA A 19 14.72 8.11 7.50
C ALA A 19 14.09 8.67 6.22
N LYS A 20 14.27 8.00 5.07
CA LYS A 20 13.64 8.40 3.80
C LYS A 20 12.11 8.24 3.84
N TRP A 21 11.60 7.13 4.42
CA TRP A 21 10.16 6.93 4.60
C TRP A 21 9.55 7.94 5.57
N GLN A 22 10.30 8.35 6.60
CA GLN A 22 9.89 9.43 7.50
C GLN A 22 9.88 10.80 6.78
N ALA A 23 10.85 11.05 5.92
CA ALA A 23 10.90 12.27 5.10
C ALA A 23 9.72 12.34 4.11
N ASP A 24 9.19 11.21 3.63
CA ASP A 24 7.98 11.20 2.79
C ASP A 24 6.76 11.77 3.54
N ARG A 25 6.63 11.52 4.86
CA ARG A 25 5.58 12.10 5.69
C ARG A 25 5.71 13.62 5.79
N ALA A 26 6.93 14.11 6.04
CA ALA A 26 7.21 15.53 6.08
C ALA A 26 6.90 16.22 4.74
N TYR A 27 7.23 15.57 3.62
CA TYR A 27 6.86 16.05 2.28
C TYR A 27 5.34 16.18 2.11
N TRP A 28 4.56 15.21 2.59
CA TRP A 28 3.11 15.27 2.49
C TRP A 28 2.47 16.29 3.42
N ALA A 29 3.07 16.64 4.54
CA ALA A 29 2.57 17.71 5.39
C ALA A 29 2.41 19.04 4.63
N GLU A 30 3.28 19.27 3.65
CA GLU A 30 3.25 20.48 2.81
C GLU A 30 2.45 20.33 1.51
N THR A 31 2.43 19.10 0.93
CA THR A 31 1.91 18.88 -0.43
C THR A 31 0.58 18.16 -0.49
N LEU A 32 0.29 17.28 0.47
CA LEU A 32 -0.92 16.47 0.52
C LEU A 32 -1.25 16.08 1.97
N PRO A 33 -1.76 17.00 2.81
CA PRO A 33 -1.92 16.81 4.26
C PRO A 33 -2.73 15.58 4.66
N VAL A 34 -3.67 15.13 3.83
CA VAL A 34 -4.43 13.90 4.08
C VAL A 34 -3.53 12.66 4.08
N MET A 35 -2.48 12.64 3.27
CA MET A 35 -1.53 11.53 3.24
C MET A 35 -0.60 11.54 4.46
N GLU A 36 -0.19 12.71 4.89
CA GLU A 36 0.56 12.85 6.15
C GLU A 36 -0.26 12.29 7.31
N LEU A 37 -1.49 12.78 7.49
CA LEU A 37 -2.39 12.33 8.54
C LEU A 37 -2.63 10.82 8.53
N LEU A 38 -2.90 10.23 7.36
CA LEU A 38 -3.11 8.79 7.24
C LEU A 38 -1.83 8.00 7.53
N SER A 39 -0.66 8.53 7.14
CA SER A 39 0.63 7.86 7.33
C SER A 39 1.01 7.71 8.81
N GLU A 40 0.61 8.67 9.66
CA GLU A 40 0.88 8.65 11.10
C GLU A 40 0.25 7.46 11.84
N PHE A 41 -0.77 6.83 11.23
CA PHE A 41 -1.40 5.64 11.80
C PHE A 41 -0.61 4.34 11.57
N LEU A 42 0.48 4.37 10.84
CA LEU A 42 1.31 3.19 10.54
C LEU A 42 2.70 3.33 11.16
N ILE A 43 3.19 2.27 11.78
CA ILE A 43 4.55 2.18 12.28
C ILE A 43 5.45 1.71 11.13
N LEU A 44 6.39 2.52 10.69
CA LEU A 44 7.37 2.17 9.67
C LEU A 44 8.34 1.13 10.22
N THR A 45 8.42 -0.03 9.57
CA THR A 45 9.13 -1.19 10.08
C THR A 45 10.00 -1.82 8.99
N PRO A 46 11.31 -1.56 9.00
CA PRO A 46 12.23 -2.26 8.11
C PRO A 46 12.30 -3.75 8.47
N VAL A 47 12.31 -4.61 7.46
CA VAL A 47 12.35 -6.07 7.62
C VAL A 47 13.38 -6.69 6.68
N LEU A 48 13.82 -7.90 6.99
CA LEU A 48 14.78 -8.62 6.16
C LEU A 48 14.16 -9.02 4.81
N GLN A 49 14.97 -9.04 3.77
CA GLN A 49 14.56 -9.38 2.41
C GLN A 49 13.96 -10.79 2.30
N GLU A 50 14.45 -11.72 3.11
CA GLU A 50 13.94 -13.10 3.19
C GLU A 50 12.53 -13.17 3.75
N GLN A 51 12.11 -12.15 4.51
CA GLN A 51 10.77 -12.05 5.06
C GLN A 51 9.83 -11.33 4.09
N ILE A 52 10.25 -10.18 3.60
CA ILE A 52 9.50 -9.35 2.65
C ILE A 52 10.46 -8.80 1.61
N ALA A 53 10.30 -9.21 0.35
CA ALA A 53 11.18 -8.77 -0.74
C ALA A 53 10.93 -7.33 -1.19
N THR A 54 9.71 -6.82 -1.00
CA THR A 54 9.28 -5.47 -1.39
C THR A 54 8.76 -4.70 -0.18
N ALA A 55 7.44 -4.53 -0.06
CA ALA A 55 6.78 -3.91 1.07
C ALA A 55 5.38 -4.50 1.27
N SER A 56 4.77 -4.29 2.43
CA SER A 56 3.40 -4.68 2.75
C SER A 56 2.89 -3.93 4.00
N THR A 57 1.62 -4.15 4.37
CA THR A 57 1.05 -3.60 5.62
C THR A 57 0.06 -4.58 6.26
N ASP A 58 -0.05 -4.55 7.58
CA ASP A 58 -1.10 -5.21 8.35
C ASP A 58 -2.15 -4.23 8.88
N GLY A 59 -2.04 -2.95 8.49
CA GLY A 59 -2.89 -1.85 8.96
C GLY A 59 -2.44 -1.23 10.28
N TRP A 60 -1.41 -1.79 10.91
CA TRP A 60 -0.73 -1.23 12.10
C TRP A 60 0.72 -0.86 11.79
N HIS A 61 1.41 -1.73 11.04
CA HIS A 61 2.76 -1.50 10.55
C HIS A 61 2.76 -1.36 9.03
N LEU A 62 3.71 -0.59 8.53
CA LEU A 62 4.15 -0.61 7.15
C LEU A 62 5.52 -1.27 7.14
N TYR A 63 5.58 -2.48 6.60
CA TYR A 63 6.80 -3.27 6.47
C TYR A 63 7.45 -3.01 5.12
N PHE A 64 8.77 -2.82 5.09
CA PHE A 64 9.51 -2.64 3.85
C PHE A 64 10.89 -3.27 3.93
N CYS A 65 11.37 -3.80 2.79
CA CYS A 65 12.74 -4.26 2.63
C CYS A 65 13.67 -3.07 2.36
N PRO A 66 14.69 -2.81 3.19
CA PRO A 66 15.63 -1.71 2.95
C PRO A 66 16.34 -1.80 1.61
N CYS A 67 16.76 -3.00 1.17
CA CYS A 67 17.41 -3.18 -0.13
C CYS A 67 16.50 -2.82 -1.31
N TYR A 68 15.22 -3.18 -1.23
CA TYR A 68 14.24 -2.78 -2.24
C TYR A 68 13.99 -1.27 -2.19
N SER A 69 13.80 -0.71 -0.99
CA SER A 69 13.62 0.73 -0.79
C SER A 69 14.78 1.55 -1.39
N ALA A 70 16.01 1.11 -1.19
CA ALA A 70 17.21 1.77 -1.74
C ALA A 70 17.26 1.78 -3.28
N SER A 71 16.56 0.86 -3.95
CA SER A 71 16.46 0.80 -5.41
C SER A 71 15.41 1.74 -5.99
N LEU A 72 14.52 2.30 -5.15
CA LEU A 72 13.44 3.19 -5.59
C LEU A 72 13.91 4.64 -5.66
N SER A 73 13.40 5.39 -6.64
CA SER A 73 13.44 6.85 -6.59
C SER A 73 12.54 7.37 -5.46
N ASP A 74 12.76 8.61 -5.03
CA ASP A 74 11.90 9.22 -4.01
C ASP A 74 10.43 9.25 -4.41
N GLU A 75 10.14 9.48 -5.69
CA GLU A 75 8.77 9.46 -6.23
C GLU A 75 8.16 8.07 -6.17
N SER A 76 8.90 7.04 -6.59
CA SER A 76 8.44 5.65 -6.56
C SER A 76 8.25 5.15 -5.13
N ARG A 77 9.12 5.54 -4.19
CA ARG A 77 8.98 5.21 -2.77
C ARG A 77 7.75 5.90 -2.16
N ARG A 78 7.55 7.20 -2.41
CA ARG A 78 6.36 7.93 -1.96
C ARG A 78 5.08 7.33 -2.53
N PHE A 79 5.09 6.94 -3.80
CA PHE A 79 3.95 6.26 -4.40
C PHE A 79 3.65 4.92 -3.71
N LEU A 80 4.66 4.06 -3.49
CA LEU A 80 4.51 2.79 -2.79
C LEU A 80 4.02 2.99 -1.35
N HIS A 81 4.52 4.00 -0.66
CA HIS A 81 4.08 4.36 0.69
C HIS A 81 2.59 4.74 0.70
N ALA A 82 2.17 5.62 -0.22
CA ALA A 82 0.76 5.97 -0.40
C ALA A 82 -0.09 4.76 -0.78
N HIS A 83 0.39 3.91 -1.66
CA HIS A 83 -0.27 2.69 -2.11
C HIS A 83 -0.61 1.75 -0.94
N LEU A 84 0.35 1.51 -0.05
CA LEU A 84 0.13 0.68 1.15
C LEU A 84 -0.87 1.30 2.12
N ILE A 85 -0.85 2.61 2.31
CA ILE A 85 -1.85 3.33 3.11
C ILE A 85 -3.25 3.14 2.51
N TRP A 86 -3.36 3.25 1.18
CA TRP A 86 -4.67 3.12 0.51
C TRP A 86 -5.17 1.69 0.44
N HIS A 87 -4.33 0.67 0.54
CA HIS A 87 -4.81 -0.70 0.83
C HIS A 87 -5.54 -0.77 2.17
N CYS A 88 -5.08 -0.06 3.19
CA CYS A 88 -5.77 0.02 4.48
C CYS A 88 -7.12 0.74 4.35
N VAL A 89 -7.15 1.90 3.68
CA VAL A 89 -8.35 2.72 3.45
C VAL A 89 -9.39 1.94 2.62
N ALA A 90 -8.95 1.26 1.57
CA ALA A 90 -9.82 0.45 0.71
C ALA A 90 -10.31 -0.85 1.38
N GLY A 91 -9.77 -1.20 2.55
CA GLY A 91 -10.19 -2.37 3.30
C GLY A 91 -9.57 -3.69 2.80
N HIS A 92 -8.45 -3.63 2.10
CA HIS A 92 -7.75 -4.80 1.53
C HIS A 92 -6.93 -5.59 2.55
N LEU A 93 -7.01 -5.26 3.84
CA LEU A 93 -6.31 -5.98 4.92
C LEU A 93 -6.80 -7.43 5.08
N THR A 94 -7.99 -7.73 4.59
CA THR A 94 -8.55 -9.08 4.55
C THR A 94 -9.00 -9.41 3.13
N ALA A 95 -8.71 -10.63 2.66
CA ALA A 95 -9.20 -11.08 1.37
C ALA A 95 -10.53 -11.84 1.53
N PRO A 96 -11.49 -11.67 0.62
CA PRO A 96 -12.63 -12.56 0.53
C PRO A 96 -12.16 -13.97 0.11
N LEU A 97 -13.05 -14.95 0.21
CA LEU A 97 -12.82 -16.29 -0.34
C LEU A 97 -12.84 -16.21 -1.88
N VAL A 98 -11.66 -16.14 -2.47
CA VAL A 98 -11.48 -16.07 -3.94
C VAL A 98 -10.63 -17.24 -4.43
N ALA A 99 -10.94 -17.74 -5.62
CA ALA A 99 -10.24 -18.87 -6.22
C ALA A 99 -8.81 -18.51 -6.66
N ASN A 100 -8.59 -17.29 -7.12
CA ASN A 100 -7.28 -16.83 -7.62
C ASN A 100 -6.80 -15.61 -6.82
N ARG A 101 -5.85 -15.83 -5.92
CA ARG A 101 -5.29 -14.77 -5.05
C ARG A 101 -4.47 -13.74 -5.82
N HIS A 102 -3.73 -14.16 -6.85
CA HIS A 102 -2.97 -13.22 -7.69
C HIS A 102 -3.90 -12.25 -8.41
N ARG A 103 -4.94 -12.77 -9.06
CA ARG A 103 -5.97 -11.93 -9.71
C ARG A 103 -6.65 -10.97 -8.72
N TRP A 104 -6.90 -11.44 -7.50
CA TRP A 104 -7.44 -10.59 -6.45
C TRP A 104 -6.49 -9.45 -6.09
N HIS A 105 -5.20 -9.73 -5.97
CA HIS A 105 -4.17 -8.73 -5.72
C HIS A 105 -4.15 -7.68 -6.83
N LEU A 106 -4.10 -8.09 -8.09
CA LEU A 106 -4.14 -7.15 -9.23
C LEU A 106 -5.41 -6.28 -9.23
N ALA A 107 -6.54 -6.82 -8.81
CA ALA A 107 -7.79 -6.07 -8.70
C ALA A 107 -7.74 -5.02 -7.57
N CYS A 108 -7.14 -5.37 -6.43
CA CYS A 108 -6.91 -4.44 -5.32
C CYS A 108 -5.95 -3.32 -5.70
N ASP A 109 -4.83 -3.66 -6.36
CA ASP A 109 -3.84 -2.69 -6.83
C ASP A 109 -4.46 -1.71 -7.84
N HIS A 110 -5.28 -2.22 -8.75
CA HIS A 110 -6.00 -1.36 -9.68
C HIS A 110 -6.90 -0.35 -8.94
N GLU A 111 -7.70 -0.79 -7.96
CA GLU A 111 -8.58 0.08 -7.19
C GLU A 111 -7.78 1.15 -6.46
N VAL A 112 -6.71 0.78 -5.78
CA VAL A 112 -5.81 1.71 -5.06
C VAL A 112 -5.15 2.69 -6.02
N ASN A 113 -4.58 2.21 -7.12
CA ASN A 113 -3.89 3.05 -8.10
C ASN A 113 -4.84 4.06 -8.77
N ALA A 114 -6.09 3.66 -9.05
CA ALA A 114 -7.11 4.56 -9.56
C ALA A 114 -7.50 5.66 -8.56
N LEU A 115 -7.49 5.37 -7.25
CA LEU A 115 -7.73 6.34 -6.19
C LEU A 115 -6.55 7.29 -6.03
N LEU A 116 -5.31 6.78 -6.05
CA LEU A 116 -4.09 7.60 -5.98
C LEU A 116 -3.99 8.55 -7.16
N LEU A 117 -4.33 8.08 -8.37
CA LEU A 117 -4.40 8.95 -9.54
C LEU A 117 -5.47 10.05 -9.36
N ALA A 118 -6.63 9.72 -8.79
CA ALA A 118 -7.68 10.70 -8.50
C ALA A 118 -7.28 11.71 -7.41
N LEU A 119 -6.34 11.34 -6.52
CA LEU A 119 -5.71 12.22 -5.53
C LEU A 119 -4.62 13.13 -6.15
N GLY A 120 -4.28 12.93 -7.43
CA GLY A 120 -3.24 13.69 -8.10
C GLY A 120 -1.82 13.13 -7.98
N LEU A 121 -1.65 11.91 -7.43
CA LEU A 121 -0.34 11.27 -7.41
C LEU A 121 -0.03 10.67 -8.79
N PRO A 122 1.15 10.96 -9.38
CA PRO A 122 1.55 10.36 -10.64
C PRO A 122 1.79 8.85 -10.48
N LEU A 123 1.27 8.06 -11.42
CA LEU A 123 1.50 6.61 -11.43
C LEU A 123 2.91 6.30 -11.97
N PRO A 124 3.74 5.51 -11.26
CA PRO A 124 4.95 4.94 -11.81
C PRO A 124 4.64 4.06 -13.05
N LEU A 125 5.62 3.92 -13.95
CA LEU A 125 5.45 3.14 -15.18
C LEU A 125 5.08 1.66 -14.95
N ASN A 126 5.48 1.12 -13.80
CA ASN A 126 5.18 -0.25 -13.40
C ASN A 126 3.93 -0.36 -12.50
N ALA A 127 3.23 0.73 -12.22
CA ALA A 127 1.98 0.68 -11.48
C ALA A 127 0.83 0.18 -12.37
N LEU A 128 0.16 -0.85 -11.89
CA LEU A 128 -0.94 -1.48 -12.61
C LEU A 128 -2.16 -0.55 -12.68
N LEU A 129 -2.70 -0.35 -13.86
CA LEU A 129 -4.00 0.30 -14.07
C LEU A 129 -4.70 -0.27 -15.29
N PHE A 130 -5.96 -0.69 -15.13
CA PHE A 130 -6.83 -1.11 -16.22
C PHE A 130 -7.79 0.05 -16.60
N PRO A 131 -7.53 0.84 -17.65
CA PRO A 131 -8.28 2.07 -17.92
C PRO A 131 -9.79 1.85 -18.03
N VAL A 132 -10.21 0.72 -18.61
CA VAL A 132 -11.63 0.35 -18.76
C VAL A 132 -12.33 -0.02 -17.45
N CYS A 133 -11.56 -0.20 -16.38
CA CYS A 133 -12.06 -0.55 -15.05
C CYS A 133 -12.01 0.63 -14.06
N VAL A 134 -11.53 1.80 -14.48
CA VAL A 134 -11.44 2.97 -13.60
C VAL A 134 -12.83 3.35 -13.04
N GLY A 135 -12.94 3.32 -11.71
CA GLY A 135 -14.19 3.57 -10.98
C GLY A 135 -14.93 2.33 -10.54
N ARG A 136 -14.43 1.14 -10.88
CA ARG A 136 -14.96 -0.13 -10.36
C ARG A 136 -14.23 -0.53 -9.08
N GLY A 137 -14.96 -1.17 -8.17
CA GLY A 137 -14.37 -1.75 -6.96
C GLY A 137 -13.58 -3.03 -7.25
N ALA A 138 -12.68 -3.41 -6.35
CA ALA A 138 -11.80 -4.58 -6.53
C ALA A 138 -12.56 -5.87 -6.91
N LEU A 139 -13.74 -6.13 -6.34
CA LEU A 139 -14.51 -7.33 -6.69
C LEU A 139 -15.03 -7.31 -8.14
N GLU A 140 -15.42 -6.15 -8.64
CA GLU A 140 -15.87 -6.00 -10.04
C GLU A 140 -14.70 -6.16 -11.00
N VAL A 141 -13.54 -5.59 -10.64
CA VAL A 141 -12.30 -5.75 -11.40
C VAL A 141 -11.84 -7.20 -11.39
N TYR A 142 -11.90 -7.89 -10.26
CA TYR A 142 -11.58 -9.31 -10.15
C TYR A 142 -12.42 -10.16 -11.13
N ARG A 143 -13.74 -9.90 -11.19
CA ARG A 143 -14.65 -10.59 -12.13
C ARG A 143 -14.34 -10.25 -13.57
N TRP A 144 -14.05 -8.98 -13.87
CA TRP A 144 -13.66 -8.56 -15.22
C TRP A 144 -12.39 -9.27 -15.68
N LEU A 145 -11.40 -9.41 -14.79
CA LEU A 145 -10.15 -10.12 -15.08
C LEU A 145 -10.33 -11.62 -15.36
N GLU A 146 -11.44 -12.24 -14.95
CA GLU A 146 -11.74 -13.64 -15.28
C GLU A 146 -11.85 -13.88 -16.80
N GLY A 147 -12.37 -12.91 -17.54
CA GLY A 147 -12.46 -12.93 -18.99
C GLY A 147 -11.21 -12.45 -19.75
N HIS A 148 -10.13 -12.08 -19.02
CA HIS A 148 -8.94 -11.46 -19.62
C HIS A 148 -7.69 -12.26 -19.26
N PRO A 149 -7.21 -13.16 -20.16
CA PRO A 149 -6.20 -14.18 -19.84
C PRO A 149 -4.79 -13.64 -19.59
N ASN A 150 -4.46 -12.40 -19.97
CA ASN A 150 -3.10 -11.85 -19.86
C ASN A 150 -2.69 -11.39 -18.46
N THR A 151 -3.53 -11.60 -17.44
CA THR A 151 -3.25 -11.17 -16.06
C THR A 151 -2.11 -11.91 -15.39
N SER A 152 -1.64 -13.04 -15.94
CA SER A 152 -0.50 -13.79 -15.38
C SER A 152 0.86 -13.11 -15.60
N ILE A 153 0.92 -12.08 -16.45
CA ILE A 153 2.14 -11.33 -16.79
C ILE A 153 2.28 -10.09 -15.88
N GLU A 154 1.16 -9.59 -15.39
CA GLU A 154 1.14 -8.40 -14.54
C GLU A 154 1.68 -8.73 -13.14
N MET A 155 2.52 -7.85 -12.62
CA MET A 155 3.13 -8.00 -11.29
C MET A 155 2.68 -6.88 -10.36
N PRO A 156 2.25 -7.22 -9.13
CA PRO A 156 1.96 -6.24 -8.10
C PRO A 156 3.23 -5.53 -7.63
N LEU A 157 3.06 -4.34 -7.06
CA LEU A 157 4.17 -3.54 -6.50
C LEU A 157 4.59 -4.00 -5.10
N ASP A 158 3.67 -4.63 -4.39
CA ASP A 158 3.82 -5.01 -2.99
C ASP A 158 3.50 -6.49 -2.74
N ILE A 159 3.50 -6.88 -1.49
CA ILE A 159 2.91 -8.14 -1.03
C ILE A 159 1.52 -7.81 -0.49
N HIS A 160 0.48 -8.42 -1.05
CA HIS A 160 -0.90 -8.17 -0.64
C HIS A 160 -1.07 -8.29 0.88
N PRO A 161 -1.69 -7.31 1.56
CA PRO A 161 -1.85 -7.30 3.02
C PRO A 161 -2.43 -8.61 3.59
N ALA A 162 -3.43 -9.19 2.92
CA ALA A 162 -4.04 -10.45 3.35
C ALA A 162 -3.14 -11.70 3.19
N ALA A 163 -2.01 -11.59 2.49
CA ALA A 163 -1.03 -12.67 2.36
C ALA A 163 0.14 -12.54 3.34
N LEU A 164 0.24 -11.44 4.06
CA LEU A 164 1.39 -11.06 4.88
C LEU A 164 1.73 -12.08 5.97
N TRP A 165 0.74 -12.75 6.55
CA TRP A 165 0.96 -13.76 7.59
C TRP A 165 1.81 -14.96 7.13
N GLY A 166 1.84 -15.25 5.82
CA GLY A 166 2.73 -16.25 5.23
C GLY A 166 4.20 -15.85 5.23
N HIS A 167 4.48 -14.56 5.38
CA HIS A 167 5.82 -13.97 5.40
C HIS A 167 6.23 -13.55 6.81
N LEU A 168 5.30 -13.02 7.58
CA LEU A 168 5.48 -12.56 8.96
C LEU A 168 4.40 -13.21 9.86
N PRO A 169 4.70 -14.31 10.55
CA PRO A 169 3.71 -15.06 11.35
C PRO A 169 3.03 -14.26 12.47
N HIS A 170 3.65 -13.18 12.93
CA HIS A 170 3.08 -12.28 13.93
C HIS A 170 2.15 -11.19 13.33
N ALA A 171 2.21 -10.98 12.01
CA ALA A 171 1.31 -10.06 11.31
C ALA A 171 0.01 -10.80 10.98
N THR A 172 -0.97 -10.74 11.85
CA THR A 172 -2.26 -11.40 11.64
C THR A 172 -3.27 -10.48 10.98
N PRO A 173 -4.03 -10.97 9.97
CA PRO A 173 -5.16 -10.22 9.42
C PRO A 173 -6.12 -9.84 10.55
N ASN A 174 -6.32 -8.55 10.75
CA ASN A 174 -7.12 -8.06 11.86
C ASN A 174 -8.37 -7.33 11.36
N GLN A 175 -9.53 -7.97 11.46
CA GLN A 175 -10.82 -7.35 11.11
C GLN A 175 -11.08 -6.04 11.87
N ARG A 176 -10.55 -5.92 13.10
CA ARG A 176 -10.64 -4.67 13.87
C ARG A 176 -9.90 -3.54 13.16
N MET A 177 -8.75 -3.82 12.54
CA MET A 177 -7.99 -2.83 11.77
C MET A 177 -8.77 -2.37 10.55
N THR A 178 -9.40 -3.27 9.79
CA THR A 178 -10.29 -2.89 8.68
C THR A 178 -11.40 -1.93 9.13
N GLY A 179 -12.08 -2.22 10.24
CA GLY A 179 -13.12 -1.35 10.79
C GLY A 179 -12.58 -0.01 11.29
N LEU A 180 -11.37 0.03 11.83
CA LEU A 180 -10.72 1.26 12.27
C LEU A 180 -10.35 2.15 11.08
N TRP A 181 -9.76 1.58 10.02
CA TRP A 181 -9.39 2.31 8.81
C TRP A 181 -10.60 2.86 8.07
N ARG A 182 -11.71 2.11 8.01
CA ARG A 182 -12.98 2.62 7.47
C ARG A 182 -13.47 3.86 8.22
N ARG A 183 -13.44 3.84 9.54
CA ARG A 183 -13.83 5.01 10.34
C ARG A 183 -12.92 6.21 10.10
N ARG A 184 -11.59 6.01 10.00
CA ARG A 184 -10.63 7.06 9.67
C ARG A 184 -10.90 7.68 8.31
N ALA A 185 -11.10 6.83 7.29
CA ALA A 185 -11.42 7.26 5.94
C ALA A 185 -12.73 8.07 5.89
N HIS A 186 -13.77 7.58 6.57
CA HIS A 186 -15.05 8.26 6.64
C HIS A 186 -14.96 9.63 7.34
N LEU A 187 -14.19 9.74 8.41
CA LEU A 187 -13.99 11.02 9.12
C LEU A 187 -13.27 12.03 8.21
N ILE A 188 -12.20 11.61 7.52
CA ILE A 188 -11.45 12.48 6.61
C ILE A 188 -12.31 12.91 5.42
N ALA A 189 -13.16 12.02 4.88
CA ALA A 189 -14.05 12.36 3.77
C ALA A 189 -15.08 13.44 4.11
N ARG A 190 -15.37 13.65 5.39
CA ARG A 190 -16.32 14.69 5.87
C ARG A 190 -15.66 16.04 6.10
N GLU A 191 -14.33 16.10 6.11
CA GLU A 191 -13.62 17.37 6.21
C GLU A 191 -13.72 18.11 4.87
N PRO A 192 -14.17 19.38 4.87
CA PRO A 192 -14.28 20.17 3.65
C PRO A 192 -12.95 20.23 2.90
N ASP A 193 -12.98 19.98 1.60
CA ASP A 193 -11.82 20.08 0.69
C ASP A 193 -10.62 19.18 1.02
N ALA A 194 -10.76 18.23 1.97
CA ALA A 194 -9.68 17.31 2.32
C ALA A 194 -9.39 16.31 1.21
N LEU A 195 -10.42 15.92 0.44
CA LEU A 195 -10.32 14.92 -0.63
C LEU A 195 -11.04 15.39 -1.89
N PRO A 196 -10.55 15.04 -3.10
CA PRO A 196 -11.33 15.16 -4.32
C PRO A 196 -12.67 14.41 -4.19
N GLU A 197 -13.74 14.97 -4.75
CA GLU A 197 -15.12 14.46 -4.61
C GLU A 197 -15.26 12.96 -4.85
N ARG A 198 -14.56 12.43 -5.86
CA ARG A 198 -14.59 11.01 -6.19
C ARG A 198 -13.98 10.15 -5.08
N VAL A 199 -12.90 10.61 -4.48
CA VAL A 199 -12.21 9.90 -3.40
C VAL A 199 -13.00 10.00 -2.10
N ALA A 200 -13.58 11.15 -1.81
CA ALA A 200 -14.49 11.35 -0.67
C ALA A 200 -15.69 10.39 -0.75
N LYS A 201 -16.38 10.33 -1.89
CA LYS A 201 -17.49 9.38 -2.12
C LYS A 201 -17.06 7.91 -1.93
N PHE A 202 -15.86 7.54 -2.37
CA PHE A 202 -15.33 6.20 -2.13
C PHE A 202 -15.18 5.90 -0.63
N CYS A 203 -14.62 6.85 0.14
CA CYS A 203 -14.41 6.69 1.58
C CYS A 203 -15.74 6.66 2.37
N GLU A 204 -16.75 7.37 1.92
CA GLU A 204 -18.10 7.39 2.52
C GLU A 204 -18.87 6.09 2.29
N ALA A 205 -18.64 5.43 1.15
CA ALA A 205 -19.34 4.21 0.76
C ALA A 205 -18.80 2.93 1.44
N ARG A 206 -17.71 3.02 2.18
CA ARG A 206 -17.02 1.90 2.85
C ARG A 206 -17.39 1.84 4.33
#